data_0028c3003e008170042a40c6816d2b01
#
_entry.id   0028c3003e008170042a40c6816d2b01
#
_cell.length_a   1.000
_cell.length_b   1.000
_cell.length_c   1.000
_cell.angle_alpha   90.00
_cell.angle_beta   90.00
_cell.angle_gamma   90.00
#
_symmetry.space_group_name_H-M   'P 1'
#
loop_
_entity.id
_entity.type
_entity.pdbx_description
1 polymer ?
#
loop_
_entity_poly.entity_id
_entity_poly.type
_entity_poly.pdbx_seq_one_letter_code
_entity_poly.pdbx_strand_id
1 'polypeptide(L)'
;FMPKKSNFRIIIIIPARYQSSRLPVKPLINLCGQSMISRTYERCCLALESKDVFVATDDDRIYNHCQENNINVLMTPGACKTGTDRVYEASKQVRADIYINVQGDEPIIDPDNIKRVIRASTKNSDQVIATMSIIDEEEYRNNTIPKVVTSIDNKLLYASRASIPTTKTLDFIYSKKQI
;
A
#
# COMPACT_ATOMS: atom_id res chain seq x y z
N PHE A 1 -20.82 15.42 -25.45
CA PHE A 1 -20.48 15.71 -24.04
C PHE A 1 -19.21 14.92 -23.71
N MET A 2 -18.09 15.58 -23.78
CA MET A 2 -16.84 14.98 -23.26
C MET A 2 -16.87 15.14 -21.73
N PRO A 3 -16.66 14.07 -20.94
CA PRO A 3 -16.56 14.21 -19.50
C PRO A 3 -15.33 15.08 -19.18
N LYS A 4 -15.53 16.12 -18.36
CA LYS A 4 -14.44 16.93 -17.82
C LYS A 4 -13.41 15.97 -17.22
N LYS A 5 -12.16 15.99 -17.74
CA LYS A 5 -11.02 15.42 -17.03
C LYS A 5 -10.95 16.10 -15.66
N SER A 6 -11.45 15.45 -14.63
CA SER A 6 -11.20 15.88 -13.27
C SER A 6 -9.70 15.65 -13.01
N ASN A 7 -8.94 16.73 -13.01
CA ASN A 7 -7.51 16.68 -12.69
C ASN A 7 -7.39 16.53 -11.18
N PHE A 8 -7.62 15.31 -10.67
CA PHE A 8 -7.33 14.99 -9.26
C PHE A 8 -5.83 15.10 -9.02
N ARG A 9 -5.46 15.81 -7.97
CA ARG A 9 -4.11 15.72 -7.42
C ARG A 9 -4.00 14.44 -6.61
N ILE A 10 -3.11 13.56 -7.05
CA ILE A 10 -2.89 12.24 -6.45
C ILE A 10 -1.52 12.23 -5.81
N ILE A 11 -1.41 11.71 -4.60
CA ILE A 11 -0.15 11.53 -3.89
C ILE A 11 -0.03 10.08 -3.43
N ILE A 12 1.15 9.50 -3.61
CA ILE A 12 1.52 8.22 -2.99
C ILE A 12 2.24 8.52 -1.68
N ILE A 13 1.82 7.89 -0.59
CA ILE A 13 2.48 7.92 0.70
C ILE A 13 2.93 6.51 1.07
N ILE A 14 4.20 6.38 1.42
CA ILE A 14 4.86 5.13 1.81
C ILE A 14 5.15 5.22 3.31
N PRO A 15 4.29 4.66 4.19
CA PRO A 15 4.55 4.68 5.62
C PRO A 15 5.72 3.77 5.96
N ALA A 16 6.68 4.30 6.72
CA ALA A 16 7.85 3.58 7.17
C ALA A 16 8.09 3.86 8.66
N ARG A 17 8.29 2.80 9.45
CA ARG A 17 8.66 2.90 10.86
C ARG A 17 9.92 2.10 11.15
N TYR A 18 10.77 2.63 12.01
CA TYR A 18 12.00 1.96 12.39
C TYR A 18 11.76 0.76 13.31
N GLN A 19 10.87 0.94 14.29
CA GLN A 19 10.54 -0.14 15.23
C GLN A 19 9.54 -1.11 14.59
N SER A 20 10.02 -2.31 14.33
CA SER A 20 9.22 -3.47 13.94
C SER A 20 9.46 -4.57 14.95
N SER A 21 8.40 -5.17 15.48
CA SER A 21 8.50 -6.25 16.49
C SER A 21 9.23 -7.49 16.00
N ARG A 22 9.23 -7.76 14.69
CA ARG A 22 9.85 -8.93 14.07
C ARG A 22 11.22 -8.66 13.47
N LEU A 23 11.47 -7.47 12.96
CA LEU A 23 12.71 -7.11 12.29
C LEU A 23 12.96 -5.61 12.46
N PRO A 24 13.74 -5.21 13.48
CA PRO A 24 14.15 -3.81 13.63
C PRO A 24 14.87 -3.32 12.37
N VAL A 25 14.77 -2.02 12.09
CA VAL A 25 15.46 -1.38 10.95
C VAL A 25 14.94 -1.84 9.57
N LYS A 26 13.84 -2.58 9.50
CA LYS A 26 13.34 -3.18 8.26
C LYS A 26 13.39 -2.26 7.03
N PRO A 27 12.97 -0.97 7.10
CA PRO A 27 13.01 -0.07 5.93
C PRO A 27 14.42 0.20 5.40
N LEU A 28 15.44 0.13 6.24
CA LEU A 28 16.84 0.44 5.89
C LEU A 28 17.67 -0.81 5.55
N ILE A 29 17.07 -2.01 5.59
CA ILE A 29 17.77 -3.25 5.21
C ILE A 29 18.25 -3.13 3.76
N ASN A 30 19.52 -3.46 3.56
CA ASN A 30 20.13 -3.51 2.24
C ASN A 30 19.62 -4.73 1.45
N LEU A 31 19.01 -4.49 0.33
CA LEU A 31 18.55 -5.48 -0.63
C LEU A 31 19.35 -5.30 -1.93
N CYS A 32 20.44 -6.05 -2.08
CA CYS A 32 21.30 -5.98 -3.26
C CYS A 32 21.77 -4.55 -3.59
N GLY A 33 22.40 -3.89 -2.62
CA GLY A 33 23.01 -2.57 -2.79
C GLY A 33 22.10 -1.36 -2.53
N GLN A 34 20.82 -1.57 -2.24
CA GLN A 34 19.85 -0.51 -2.01
C GLN A 34 18.95 -0.82 -0.83
N SER A 35 18.50 0.19 -0.08
CA SER A 35 17.59 -0.05 1.05
C SER A 35 16.20 -0.50 0.56
N MET A 36 15.49 -1.25 1.40
CA MET A 36 14.12 -1.68 1.12
C MET A 36 13.21 -0.47 0.80
N ILE A 37 13.31 0.60 1.58
CA ILE A 37 12.47 1.78 1.38
C ILE A 37 12.80 2.51 0.07
N SER A 38 14.07 2.58 -0.33
CA SER A 38 14.48 3.17 -1.60
C SER A 38 13.93 2.38 -2.78
N ARG A 39 13.97 1.05 -2.72
CA ARG A 39 13.35 0.19 -3.77
C ARG A 39 11.86 0.40 -3.86
N THR A 40 11.15 0.41 -2.73
CA THR A 40 9.71 0.67 -2.71
C THR A 40 9.38 2.05 -3.30
N TYR A 41 10.16 3.08 -2.94
CA TYR A 41 10.00 4.43 -3.48
C TYR A 41 10.19 4.47 -5.00
N GLU A 42 11.25 3.85 -5.52
CA GLU A 42 11.50 3.75 -6.97
C GLU A 42 10.36 3.06 -7.71
N ARG A 43 9.82 1.96 -7.16
CA ARG A 43 8.66 1.28 -7.74
C ARG A 43 7.44 2.20 -7.82
N CYS A 44 7.21 3.02 -6.80
CA CYS A 44 6.14 4.03 -6.79
C CYS A 44 6.39 5.11 -7.85
N CYS A 45 7.63 5.55 -8.03
CA CYS A 45 8.01 6.55 -9.05
C CYS A 45 7.82 6.04 -10.50
N LEU A 46 7.74 4.73 -10.73
CA LEU A 46 7.34 4.16 -12.03
C LEU A 46 5.82 4.23 -12.28
N ALA A 47 5.03 4.52 -11.25
CA ALA A 47 3.58 4.64 -11.36
C ALA A 47 3.09 6.08 -11.32
N LEU A 48 3.80 6.99 -10.64
CA LEU A 48 3.48 8.41 -10.48
C LEU A 48 4.78 9.23 -10.49
N GLU A 49 4.71 10.52 -10.87
CA GLU A 49 5.89 11.39 -10.85
C GLU A 49 6.48 11.50 -9.44
N SER A 50 7.80 11.47 -9.32
CA SER A 50 8.50 11.47 -8.02
C SER A 50 8.13 12.64 -7.10
N LYS A 51 7.79 13.81 -7.65
CA LYS A 51 7.32 14.97 -6.87
C LYS A 51 6.05 14.71 -6.06
N ASP A 52 5.27 13.71 -6.44
CA ASP A 52 4.00 13.33 -5.80
C ASP A 52 4.11 11.97 -5.05
N VAL A 53 5.34 11.50 -4.79
CA VAL A 53 5.63 10.30 -4.00
C VAL A 53 6.41 10.70 -2.75
N PHE A 54 5.95 10.27 -1.57
CA PHE A 54 6.55 10.62 -0.28
C PHE A 54 6.69 9.40 0.63
N VAL A 55 7.82 9.31 1.31
CA VAL A 55 7.96 8.45 2.48
C VAL A 55 7.44 9.22 3.70
N ALA A 56 6.73 8.55 4.60
CA ALA A 56 6.28 9.11 5.86
C ALA A 56 6.84 8.31 7.02
N THR A 57 7.56 8.96 7.94
CA THR A 57 8.26 8.30 9.03
C THR A 57 8.23 9.13 10.32
N ASP A 58 8.47 8.48 11.46
CA ASP A 58 8.68 9.08 12.78
C ASP A 58 10.11 8.94 13.27
N ASP A 59 11.03 8.47 12.41
CA ASP A 59 12.39 8.13 12.80
C ASP A 59 13.42 8.91 12.00
N ASP A 60 14.30 9.63 12.70
CA ASP A 60 15.32 10.48 12.07
C ASP A 60 16.29 9.70 11.17
N ARG A 61 16.54 8.44 11.46
CA ARG A 61 17.46 7.60 10.65
C ARG A 61 16.85 7.30 9.28
N ILE A 62 15.54 7.04 9.22
CA ILE A 62 14.82 6.86 7.96
C ILE A 62 14.73 8.20 7.23
N TYR A 63 14.44 9.28 7.97
CA TYR A 63 14.36 10.62 7.41
C TYR A 63 15.67 11.03 6.74
N ASN A 64 16.79 10.92 7.47
CA ASN A 64 18.13 11.27 6.97
C ASN A 64 18.53 10.40 5.77
N HIS A 65 18.29 9.09 5.85
CA HIS A 65 18.52 8.19 4.72
C HIS A 65 17.73 8.62 3.45
N CYS A 66 16.48 9.03 3.61
CA CYS A 66 15.68 9.54 2.50
C CYS A 66 16.28 10.83 1.92
N GLN A 67 16.69 11.78 2.77
CA GLN A 67 17.32 13.03 2.34
C GLN A 67 18.62 12.78 1.56
N GLU A 68 19.49 11.91 2.06
CA GLU A 68 20.76 11.54 1.42
C GLU A 68 20.56 10.88 0.06
N ASN A 69 19.41 10.22 -0.16
CA ASN A 69 19.09 9.55 -1.41
C ASN A 69 18.09 10.32 -2.30
N ASN A 70 17.84 11.62 -2.02
CA ASN A 70 16.91 12.46 -2.77
C ASN A 70 15.47 11.88 -2.83
N ILE A 71 15.02 11.21 -1.77
CA ILE A 71 13.68 10.69 -1.59
C ILE A 71 12.86 11.71 -0.83
N ASN A 72 11.70 12.11 -1.36
CA ASN A 72 10.80 13.00 -0.65
C ASN A 72 10.30 12.32 0.64
N VAL A 73 10.43 13.00 1.77
CA VAL A 73 10.10 12.45 3.07
C VAL A 73 9.37 13.45 3.95
N LEU A 74 8.39 12.97 4.71
CA LEU A 74 7.60 13.73 5.68
C LEU A 74 7.81 13.15 7.07
N MET A 75 8.10 14.01 8.04
CA MET A 75 8.13 13.59 9.44
C MET A 75 6.70 13.58 9.99
N THR A 76 6.36 12.52 10.70
CA THR A 76 5.02 12.29 11.28
C THR A 76 5.13 11.94 12.75
N PRO A 77 4.07 12.16 13.57
CA PRO A 77 4.11 11.81 14.99
C PRO A 77 4.39 10.34 15.26
N GLY A 78 5.15 10.03 16.31
CA GLY A 78 5.43 8.67 16.77
C GLY A 78 4.20 7.93 17.32
N ALA A 79 3.10 8.64 17.60
CA ALA A 79 1.87 8.05 18.12
C ALA A 79 1.05 7.25 17.10
N CYS A 80 1.44 7.25 15.81
CA CYS A 80 0.76 6.49 14.77
C CYS A 80 0.83 4.98 15.04
N LYS A 81 -0.30 4.33 15.29
CA LYS A 81 -0.39 2.90 15.59
C LYS A 81 -0.27 2.04 14.34
N THR A 82 -0.77 2.52 13.21
CA THR A 82 -0.80 1.80 11.93
C THR A 82 -0.17 2.61 10.81
N GLY A 83 0.14 1.95 9.68
CA GLY A 83 0.55 2.64 8.45
C GLY A 83 -0.51 3.61 7.94
N THR A 84 -1.79 3.27 8.08
CA THR A 84 -2.91 4.13 7.68
C THR A 84 -2.98 5.41 8.53
N ASP A 85 -2.76 5.32 9.86
CA ASP A 85 -2.67 6.50 10.72
C ASP A 85 -1.54 7.44 10.25
N ARG A 86 -0.41 6.86 9.85
CA ARG A 86 0.75 7.62 9.35
C ARG A 86 0.45 8.30 8.01
N VAL A 87 -0.24 7.63 7.11
CA VAL A 87 -0.73 8.23 5.86
C VAL A 87 -1.65 9.42 6.16
N TYR A 88 -2.56 9.27 7.12
CA TYR A 88 -3.44 10.36 7.54
C TYR A 88 -2.65 11.54 8.11
N GLU A 89 -1.66 11.32 8.99
CA GLU A 89 -0.82 12.40 9.51
C GLU A 89 0.01 13.08 8.40
N ALA A 90 0.53 12.32 7.46
CA ALA A 90 1.24 12.87 6.29
C ALA A 90 0.31 13.69 5.38
N SER A 91 -0.96 13.27 5.22
CA SER A 91 -1.93 14.00 4.40
C SER A 91 -2.24 15.42 4.90
N LYS A 92 -2.00 15.70 6.19
CA LYS A 92 -2.13 17.06 6.75
C LYS A 92 -1.02 18.00 6.28
N GLN A 93 0.13 17.47 5.86
CA GLN A 93 1.30 18.24 5.43
C GLN A 93 1.34 18.45 3.91
N VAL A 94 0.77 17.53 3.14
CA VAL A 94 0.77 17.56 1.67
C VAL A 94 -0.65 17.37 1.17
N ARG A 95 -1.25 18.45 0.64
CA ARG A 95 -2.65 18.42 0.20
C ARG A 95 -2.81 17.70 -1.14
N ALA A 96 -3.76 16.75 -1.22
CA ALA A 96 -4.18 16.07 -2.43
C ALA A 96 -5.69 15.76 -2.38
N ASP A 97 -6.24 15.33 -3.51
CA ASP A 97 -7.62 14.85 -3.61
C ASP A 97 -7.68 13.34 -3.31
N ILE A 98 -6.62 12.61 -3.67
CA ILE A 98 -6.52 11.16 -3.50
C ILE A 98 -5.15 10.81 -2.92
N TYR A 99 -5.15 10.00 -1.86
CA TYR A 99 -3.94 9.46 -1.25
C TYR A 99 -3.87 7.96 -1.46
N ILE A 100 -2.77 7.51 -2.06
CA ILE A 100 -2.48 6.08 -2.28
C ILE A 100 -1.49 5.62 -1.20
N ASN A 101 -1.89 4.62 -0.43
CA ASN A 101 -1.04 3.99 0.59
C ASN A 101 -0.31 2.80 -0.03
N VAL A 102 1.02 2.87 -0.15
CA VAL A 102 1.87 1.74 -0.53
C VAL A 102 2.74 1.39 0.67
N GLN A 103 2.68 0.13 1.13
CA GLN A 103 3.43 -0.29 2.31
C GLN A 103 4.95 -0.23 2.04
N GLY A 104 5.71 0.28 3.02
CA GLY A 104 7.17 0.47 2.89
C GLY A 104 7.98 -0.83 2.78
N ASP A 105 7.33 -1.98 2.96
CA ASP A 105 7.91 -3.31 2.85
C ASP A 105 7.53 -4.08 1.58
N GLU A 106 7.17 -3.35 0.52
CA GLU A 106 6.82 -3.87 -0.80
C GLU A 106 7.88 -3.52 -1.88
N PRO A 107 9.16 -3.94 -1.72
CA PRO A 107 10.25 -3.51 -2.60
C PRO A 107 10.13 -4.02 -4.04
N ILE A 108 9.27 -5.00 -4.29
CA ILE A 108 9.02 -5.61 -5.60
C ILE A 108 7.59 -5.37 -6.09
N ILE A 109 6.84 -4.45 -5.47
CA ILE A 109 5.47 -4.15 -5.90
C ILE A 109 5.43 -3.84 -7.40
N ASP A 110 4.45 -4.40 -8.11
CA ASP A 110 4.25 -4.10 -9.52
C ASP A 110 3.67 -2.69 -9.69
N PRO A 111 4.36 -1.77 -10.39
CA PRO A 111 3.85 -0.42 -10.66
C PRO A 111 2.48 -0.41 -11.36
N ASP A 112 2.17 -1.44 -12.14
CA ASP A 112 0.87 -1.53 -12.82
C ASP A 112 -0.27 -1.78 -11.83
N ASN A 113 -0.03 -2.45 -10.72
CA ASN A 113 -1.01 -2.56 -9.63
C ASN A 113 -1.28 -1.19 -9.01
N ILE A 114 -0.24 -0.37 -8.78
CA ILE A 114 -0.41 1.00 -8.30
C ILE A 114 -1.22 1.83 -9.29
N LYS A 115 -0.89 1.74 -10.59
CA LYS A 115 -1.65 2.44 -11.66
C LYS A 115 -3.12 1.99 -11.74
N ARG A 116 -3.40 0.71 -11.46
CA ARG A 116 -4.78 0.18 -11.38
C ARG A 116 -5.55 0.84 -10.24
N VAL A 117 -4.95 0.93 -9.04
CA VAL A 117 -5.55 1.62 -7.88
C VAL A 117 -5.81 3.08 -8.21
N ILE A 118 -4.82 3.80 -8.77
CA ILE A 118 -4.96 5.19 -9.19
C ILE A 118 -6.16 5.36 -10.14
N ARG A 119 -6.25 4.54 -11.19
CA ARG A 119 -7.36 4.61 -12.16
C ARG A 119 -8.72 4.30 -11.53
N ALA A 120 -8.78 3.34 -10.62
CA ALA A 120 -10.03 3.01 -9.93
C ALA A 120 -10.46 4.12 -8.95
N SER A 121 -9.49 4.70 -8.21
CA SER A 121 -9.76 5.78 -7.25
C SER A 121 -10.21 7.07 -7.94
N THR A 122 -9.71 7.38 -9.13
CA THR A 122 -10.18 8.55 -9.89
C THR A 122 -11.61 8.40 -10.41
N LYS A 123 -12.11 7.18 -10.57
CA LYS A 123 -13.49 6.90 -10.96
C LYS A 123 -14.45 6.85 -9.77
N ASN A 124 -13.94 6.55 -8.58
CA ASN A 124 -14.70 6.32 -7.35
C ASN A 124 -14.03 7.08 -6.19
N SER A 125 -13.89 8.40 -6.32
CA SER A 125 -13.13 9.24 -5.41
C SER A 125 -13.72 9.38 -4.00
N ASP A 126 -14.96 8.93 -3.81
CA ASP A 126 -15.69 8.87 -2.54
C ASP A 126 -15.55 7.52 -1.82
N GLN A 127 -14.76 6.59 -2.39
CA GLN A 127 -14.59 5.23 -1.88
C GLN A 127 -13.14 4.92 -1.55
N VAL A 128 -12.94 3.97 -0.64
CA VAL A 128 -11.63 3.35 -0.41
C VAL A 128 -11.46 2.20 -1.39
N ILE A 129 -10.41 2.28 -2.20
CA ILE A 129 -10.09 1.28 -3.22
C ILE A 129 -8.85 0.50 -2.77
N ALA A 130 -8.87 -0.82 -2.95
CA ALA A 130 -7.72 -1.69 -2.72
C ALA A 130 -7.56 -2.68 -3.87
N THR A 131 -6.34 -3.12 -4.13
CA THR A 131 -6.08 -4.30 -4.99
C THR A 131 -5.92 -5.54 -4.13
N MET A 132 -6.34 -6.65 -4.68
CA MET A 132 -6.17 -7.98 -4.09
C MET A 132 -5.72 -8.94 -5.18
N SER A 133 -4.91 -9.91 -4.81
CA SER A 133 -4.54 -11.03 -5.68
C SER A 133 -5.45 -12.24 -5.42
N ILE A 134 -5.56 -13.10 -6.42
CA ILE A 134 -6.08 -14.43 -6.24
C ILE A 134 -5.01 -15.23 -5.50
N ILE A 135 -5.41 -15.99 -4.50
CA ILE A 135 -4.53 -16.84 -3.69
C ILE A 135 -4.66 -18.30 -4.10
N ASP A 136 -3.58 -19.05 -3.96
CA ASP A 136 -3.57 -20.50 -4.07
C ASP A 136 -4.00 -21.19 -2.76
N GLU A 137 -3.96 -22.51 -2.71
CA GLU A 137 -4.38 -23.27 -1.52
C GLU A 137 -3.40 -23.08 -0.35
N GLU A 138 -2.11 -22.94 -0.59
CA GLU A 138 -1.11 -22.71 0.45
C GLU A 138 -1.33 -21.34 1.09
N GLU A 139 -1.49 -20.31 0.29
CA GLU A 139 -1.80 -18.94 0.74
C GLU A 139 -3.16 -18.87 1.45
N TYR A 140 -4.16 -19.61 0.97
CA TYR A 140 -5.47 -19.71 1.61
C TYR A 140 -5.37 -20.26 3.04
N ARG A 141 -4.52 -21.25 3.27
CA ARG A 141 -4.30 -21.86 4.61
C ARG A 141 -3.36 -21.03 5.49
N ASN A 142 -2.62 -20.09 4.93
CA ASN A 142 -1.63 -19.30 5.65
C ASN A 142 -2.31 -18.17 6.46
N ASN A 143 -2.28 -18.25 7.77
CA ASN A 143 -2.87 -17.27 8.68
C ASN A 143 -2.15 -15.90 8.70
N THR A 144 -1.02 -15.76 8.03
CA THR A 144 -0.35 -14.45 7.89
C THR A 144 -0.94 -13.63 6.74
N ILE A 145 -1.63 -14.28 5.79
CA ILE A 145 -2.23 -13.66 4.61
C ILE A 145 -3.71 -13.35 4.92
N PRO A 146 -4.15 -12.08 4.82
CA PRO A 146 -5.56 -11.75 4.92
C PRO A 146 -6.34 -12.29 3.72
N LYS A 147 -7.47 -12.95 3.98
CA LYS A 147 -8.45 -13.36 2.97
C LYS A 147 -9.62 -12.40 3.00
N VAL A 148 -10.23 -12.16 1.86
CA VAL A 148 -11.38 -11.26 1.73
C VAL A 148 -12.54 -11.96 1.00
N VAL A 149 -13.74 -11.58 1.37
CA VAL A 149 -14.98 -11.94 0.66
C VAL A 149 -15.60 -10.66 0.13
N THR A 150 -15.95 -10.67 -1.15
CA THR A 150 -16.56 -9.52 -1.83
C THR A 150 -17.95 -9.86 -2.34
N SER A 151 -18.78 -8.82 -2.54
CA SER A 151 -20.01 -8.94 -3.31
C SER A 151 -19.72 -9.14 -4.79
N ILE A 152 -20.76 -9.39 -5.58
CA ILE A 152 -20.67 -9.49 -7.05
C ILE A 152 -20.19 -8.17 -7.69
N ASP A 153 -20.42 -7.03 -7.00
CA ASP A 153 -19.99 -5.70 -7.42
C ASP A 153 -18.62 -5.32 -6.86
N ASN A 154 -17.83 -6.30 -6.39
CA ASN A 154 -16.50 -6.13 -5.82
C ASN A 154 -16.43 -5.26 -4.55
N LYS A 155 -17.54 -5.11 -3.82
CA LYS A 155 -17.53 -4.45 -2.51
C LYS A 155 -17.05 -5.42 -1.45
N LEU A 156 -16.10 -4.99 -0.61
CA LEU A 156 -15.63 -5.77 0.51
C LEU A 156 -16.79 -6.04 1.48
N LEU A 157 -17.05 -7.32 1.75
CA LEU A 157 -18.06 -7.77 2.73
C LEU A 157 -17.39 -8.17 4.04
N TYR A 158 -16.28 -8.88 3.96
CA TYR A 158 -15.58 -9.39 5.13
C TYR A 158 -14.10 -9.65 4.83
N ALA A 159 -13.26 -9.47 5.84
CA ALA A 159 -11.83 -9.80 5.80
C ALA A 159 -11.45 -10.63 7.03
N SER A 160 -10.61 -11.65 6.85
CA SER A 160 -10.13 -12.52 7.93
C SER A 160 -8.76 -13.09 7.61
N ARG A 161 -7.99 -13.42 8.66
CA ARG A 161 -6.78 -14.24 8.50
C ARG A 161 -7.07 -15.73 8.52
N ALA A 162 -8.23 -16.14 9.02
CA ALA A 162 -8.70 -17.52 8.88
C ALA A 162 -9.01 -17.84 7.42
N SER A 163 -9.05 -19.12 7.09
CA SER A 163 -9.42 -19.61 5.77
C SER A 163 -10.90 -19.34 5.50
N ILE A 164 -11.23 -18.40 4.63
CA ILE A 164 -12.59 -18.02 4.23
C ILE A 164 -12.67 -17.89 2.70
N PRO A 165 -13.82 -18.26 2.05
CA PRO A 165 -14.90 -19.10 2.59
C PRO A 165 -14.41 -20.50 2.90
N THR A 166 -15.09 -21.22 3.79
CA THR A 166 -14.72 -22.58 4.14
C THR A 166 -15.92 -23.54 3.99
N THR A 167 -15.64 -24.84 3.85
CA THR A 167 -16.63 -25.92 3.84
C THR A 167 -16.54 -26.77 5.09
N LYS A 168 -17.49 -27.68 5.29
CA LYS A 168 -17.43 -28.67 6.40
C LYS A 168 -16.21 -29.58 6.30
N THR A 169 -15.73 -29.85 5.08
CA THR A 169 -14.58 -30.70 4.78
C THR A 169 -13.27 -29.91 4.71
N LEU A 170 -13.30 -28.60 4.95
CA LEU A 170 -12.16 -27.69 4.84
C LEU A 170 -11.50 -27.65 3.46
N ASP A 171 -12.25 -28.00 2.42
CA ASP A 171 -11.77 -27.98 1.05
C ASP A 171 -11.50 -26.54 0.59
N PHE A 172 -10.46 -26.38 -0.21
CA PHE A 172 -10.17 -25.13 -0.86
C PHE A 172 -11.16 -24.88 -2.01
N ILE A 173 -11.96 -23.82 -1.88
CA ILE A 173 -12.90 -23.40 -2.92
C ILE A 173 -12.24 -22.30 -3.74
N TYR A 174 -11.84 -22.63 -4.95
CA TYR A 174 -11.31 -21.69 -5.91
C TYR A 174 -12.42 -21.11 -6.79
N SER A 175 -12.65 -19.80 -6.70
CA SER A 175 -13.51 -19.12 -7.67
C SER A 175 -12.69 -18.70 -8.89
N LYS A 176 -12.93 -19.32 -10.04
CA LYS A 176 -12.31 -18.94 -11.32
C LYS A 176 -12.83 -17.64 -11.91
N LYS A 177 -13.73 -16.91 -11.25
CA LYS A 177 -14.15 -15.61 -11.75
C LYS A 177 -13.03 -14.60 -11.48
N GLN A 178 -12.16 -14.45 -12.46
CA GLN A 178 -11.33 -13.28 -12.59
C GLN A 178 -12.24 -12.05 -12.71
N ILE A 179 -11.99 -11.09 -11.88
CA ILE A 179 -12.56 -9.76 -11.97
C ILE A 179 -11.59 -8.89 -12.77
#